data_fdc24d2992b0ab58cc89a07a0fc349dc
#
_entry.id   fdc24d2992b0ab58cc89a07a0fc349dc
#
_cell.length_a   1.000
_cell.length_b   1.000
_cell.length_c   1.000
_cell.angle_alpha   90.00
_cell.angle_beta   90.00
_cell.angle_gamma   90.00
#
_symmetry.space_group_name_H-M   'P 1'
#
loop_
_entity.id
_entity.type
_entity.pdbx_description
1 polymer ?
#
loop_
_entity_poly.entity_id
_entity_poly.type
_entity_poly.pdbx_seq_one_letter_code
_entity_poly.pdbx_strand_id
1 'polypeptide(L)'
;RFIAGVYGGTIPEYAGQKKGNKGIRAEKRKEASRFEEVVRSPLYCNVLLGYLKGRGIPAEIARAECEEVRFRLYGKRYFAVGFRNMSGGYELRSRFMKWCIPPKDISVIRNGSLTCNLFEGFIDFLSWKVLGISRGEDYLVLNSVALLERSFPYLDHYGKIRCYLDNDDAGKRTLAVLRKRYGDRIDDCSDLYAGC
;
A
#
# COMPACT_ATOMS: atom_id res chain seq x y z
N ARG A 1 9.25 5.13 21.01
CA ARG A 1 10.62 4.57 21.10
C ARG A 1 10.51 3.08 20.82
N PHE A 2 10.85 2.64 19.61
CA PHE A 2 10.90 1.23 19.25
C PHE A 2 12.34 0.75 19.34
N ILE A 3 12.53 -0.32 20.09
CA ILE A 3 13.83 -0.94 20.33
C ILE A 3 14.23 -1.71 19.08
N ALA A 4 15.27 -1.27 18.40
CA ALA A 4 15.98 -2.04 17.40
C ALA A 4 16.88 -3.04 18.13
N GLY A 5 16.45 -4.26 18.20
CA GLY A 5 17.23 -5.34 18.79
C GLY A 5 16.97 -6.65 18.12
N VAL A 6 17.99 -7.17 17.51
CA VAL A 6 18.42 -8.54 17.20
C VAL A 6 18.83 -8.82 15.76
N TYR A 7 18.58 -7.94 14.78
CA TYR A 7 19.23 -8.10 13.47
C TYR A 7 19.95 -6.79 13.12
N GLY A 8 21.24 -6.67 13.44
CA GLY A 8 22.08 -5.52 13.19
C GLY A 8 22.12 -5.17 11.69
N GLY A 9 21.46 -4.12 11.32
CA GLY A 9 21.53 -3.51 10.02
C GLY A 9 20.74 -2.20 10.04
N THR A 10 21.47 -1.08 10.00
CA THR A 10 20.94 0.28 9.85
C THR A 10 20.04 0.36 8.61
N ILE A 11 18.81 0.81 8.79
CA ILE A 11 17.86 1.06 7.70
C ILE A 11 18.30 2.36 7.00
N PRO A 12 18.57 2.38 5.67
CA PRO A 12 18.86 3.64 4.98
C PRO A 12 17.59 4.49 4.89
N GLU A 13 17.63 5.72 5.40
CA GLU A 13 16.63 6.75 5.19
C GLU A 13 16.53 7.11 3.70
N TYR A 14 15.30 7.18 3.20
CA TYR A 14 15.00 7.51 1.82
C TYR A 14 14.89 9.03 1.67
N ALA A 15 16.00 9.69 1.31
CA ALA A 15 16.01 11.10 0.93
C ALA A 15 15.66 11.24 -0.56
N GLY A 16 14.46 11.77 -0.83
CA GLY A 16 14.00 12.03 -2.20
C GLY A 16 14.67 13.26 -2.80
N GLN A 17 15.54 13.08 -3.79
CA GLN A 17 16.01 14.14 -4.68
C GLN A 17 15.45 13.96 -6.09
N LYS A 18 14.86 15.03 -6.65
CA LYS A 18 14.39 15.09 -8.05
C LYS A 18 15.60 15.12 -9.00
N LYS A 19 15.86 14.01 -9.70
CA LYS A 19 16.81 13.96 -10.83
C LYS A 19 16.06 13.66 -12.13
N GLY A 20 16.55 14.23 -13.24
CA GLY A 20 15.90 14.20 -14.57
C GLY A 20 15.62 12.79 -15.12
N ASN A 21 14.68 12.68 -16.05
CA ASN A 21 14.03 11.44 -16.52
C ASN A 21 14.96 10.28 -16.96
N LYS A 22 16.19 10.52 -17.38
CA LYS A 22 17.15 9.46 -17.74
C LYS A 22 17.79 8.80 -16.52
N GLY A 23 18.07 9.56 -15.47
CA GLY A 23 18.60 9.05 -14.21
C GLY A 23 17.60 8.19 -13.45
N ILE A 24 16.33 8.60 -13.42
CA ILE A 24 15.23 7.89 -12.75
C ILE A 24 15.01 6.48 -13.31
N ARG A 25 15.17 6.29 -14.64
CA ARG A 25 15.00 4.98 -15.29
C ARG A 25 16.17 4.03 -15.01
N ALA A 26 17.39 4.56 -14.86
CA ALA A 26 18.57 3.79 -14.49
C ALA A 26 18.59 3.43 -12.98
N GLU A 27 18.16 4.35 -12.10
CA GLU A 27 18.03 4.10 -10.67
C GLU A 27 16.92 3.10 -10.37
N LYS A 28 15.74 3.20 -11.02
CA LYS A 28 14.66 2.20 -10.91
C LYS A 28 15.08 0.81 -11.36
N ARG A 29 15.93 0.70 -12.41
CA ARG A 29 16.52 -0.58 -12.82
C ARG A 29 17.54 -1.11 -11.79
N LYS A 30 18.34 -0.23 -11.16
CA LYS A 30 19.26 -0.62 -10.09
C LYS A 30 18.53 -1.07 -8.81
N GLU A 31 17.40 -0.43 -8.46
CA GLU A 31 16.57 -0.86 -7.33
C GLU A 31 15.89 -2.20 -7.57
N ALA A 32 15.37 -2.46 -8.77
CA ALA A 32 14.82 -3.76 -9.15
C ALA A 32 15.89 -4.87 -9.04
N SER A 33 17.17 -4.55 -9.32
CA SER A 33 18.29 -5.51 -9.22
C SER A 33 18.73 -5.82 -7.77
N ARG A 34 18.21 -5.09 -6.75
CA ARG A 34 18.56 -5.34 -5.35
C ARG A 34 17.75 -6.48 -4.72
N PHE A 35 16.53 -6.71 -5.22
CA PHE A 35 15.69 -7.81 -4.78
C PHE A 35 15.99 -9.04 -5.63
N GLU A 36 16.61 -10.03 -5.02
CA GLU A 36 16.98 -11.28 -5.64
C GLU A 36 16.11 -12.42 -5.13
N GLU A 37 16.00 -13.51 -5.90
CA GLU A 37 15.27 -14.73 -5.51
C GLU A 37 13.84 -14.42 -4.99
N VAL A 38 13.11 -13.55 -5.68
CA VAL A 38 11.75 -13.18 -5.27
C VAL A 38 10.80 -14.35 -5.55
N VAL A 39 10.31 -14.96 -4.48
CA VAL A 39 9.35 -16.08 -4.53
C VAL A 39 8.04 -15.63 -3.88
N ARG A 40 6.93 -15.96 -4.53
CA ARG A 40 5.57 -15.65 -4.09
C ARG A 40 4.82 -16.95 -3.81
N SER A 41 4.05 -16.98 -2.75
CA SER A 41 3.22 -18.12 -2.38
C SER A 41 1.97 -17.65 -1.62
N PRO A 42 0.94 -18.49 -1.50
CA PRO A 42 -0.18 -18.19 -0.61
C PRO A 42 0.33 -17.90 0.81
N LEU A 43 -0.35 -16.98 1.49
CA LEU A 43 0.06 -16.48 2.82
C LEU A 43 -0.27 -17.51 3.92
N TYR A 44 0.71 -18.34 4.26
CA TYR A 44 0.57 -19.35 5.33
C TYR A 44 1.54 -19.14 6.49
N CYS A 45 2.54 -18.26 6.37
CA CYS A 45 3.53 -18.02 7.42
C CYS A 45 2.86 -17.51 8.71
N ASN A 46 2.92 -18.30 9.78
CA ASN A 46 2.32 -17.98 11.08
C ASN A 46 2.86 -16.67 11.69
N VAL A 47 4.13 -16.34 11.44
CA VAL A 47 4.73 -15.09 11.91
C VAL A 47 4.07 -13.87 11.24
N LEU A 48 3.81 -13.95 9.93
CA LEU A 48 3.13 -12.87 9.18
C LEU A 48 1.65 -12.79 9.55
N LEU A 49 0.98 -13.93 9.67
CA LEU A 49 -0.41 -13.98 10.13
C LEU A 49 -0.55 -13.46 11.57
N GLY A 50 0.40 -13.77 12.45
CA GLY A 50 0.46 -13.21 13.80
C GLY A 50 0.65 -11.69 13.82
N TYR A 51 1.49 -11.17 12.92
CA TYR A 51 1.64 -9.72 12.73
C TYR A 51 0.33 -9.05 12.31
N LEU A 52 -0.38 -9.61 11.34
CA LEU A 52 -1.67 -9.08 10.86
C LEU A 52 -2.77 -9.24 11.92
N LYS A 53 -2.82 -10.36 12.62
CA LYS A 53 -3.74 -10.56 13.77
C LYS A 53 -3.53 -9.50 14.85
N GLY A 54 -2.27 -9.15 15.16
CA GLY A 54 -1.94 -8.06 16.08
C GLY A 54 -2.40 -6.68 15.62
N ARG A 55 -2.81 -6.54 14.34
CA ARG A 55 -3.45 -5.35 13.76
C ARG A 55 -4.96 -5.52 13.57
N GLY A 56 -5.54 -6.55 14.15
CA GLY A 56 -6.97 -6.84 14.04
C GLY A 56 -7.40 -7.43 12.68
N ILE A 57 -6.45 -7.85 11.82
CA ILE A 57 -6.74 -8.40 10.50
C ILE A 57 -6.75 -9.94 10.58
N PRO A 58 -7.92 -10.60 10.39
CA PRO A 58 -8.04 -12.05 10.37
C PRO A 58 -7.30 -12.70 9.20
N ALA A 59 -6.88 -13.96 9.40
CA ALA A 59 -6.14 -14.72 8.40
C ALA A 59 -6.90 -14.89 7.07
N GLU A 60 -8.22 -15.03 7.13
CA GLU A 60 -9.09 -15.21 5.96
C GLU A 60 -9.02 -13.99 5.03
N ILE A 61 -9.17 -12.79 5.60
CA ILE A 61 -9.07 -11.53 4.85
C ILE A 61 -7.65 -11.36 4.30
N ALA A 62 -6.64 -11.61 5.13
CA ALA A 62 -5.26 -11.48 4.71
C ALA A 62 -4.90 -12.42 3.54
N ARG A 63 -5.36 -13.67 3.57
CA ARG A 63 -5.11 -14.66 2.52
C ARG A 63 -5.86 -14.37 1.22
N ALA A 64 -7.02 -13.74 1.30
CA ALA A 64 -7.80 -13.37 0.11
C ALA A 64 -7.14 -12.24 -0.68
N GLU A 65 -6.42 -11.33 -0.02
CA GLU A 65 -5.93 -10.09 -0.61
C GLU A 65 -4.40 -10.03 -0.76
N CYS A 66 -3.66 -10.87 -0.03
CA CYS A 66 -2.20 -10.79 0.08
C CYS A 66 -1.52 -12.13 -0.18
N GLU A 67 -0.25 -12.03 -0.57
CA GLU A 67 0.65 -13.16 -0.74
C GLU A 67 1.78 -13.13 0.30
N GLU A 68 2.39 -14.26 0.55
CA GLU A 68 3.69 -14.35 1.21
C GLU A 68 4.78 -14.11 0.17
N VAL A 69 5.62 -13.10 0.39
CA VAL A 69 6.73 -12.78 -0.50
C VAL A 69 8.04 -13.02 0.24
N ARG A 70 8.84 -13.92 -0.31
CA ARG A 70 10.21 -14.22 0.15
C ARG A 70 11.20 -13.67 -0.86
N PHE A 71 12.29 -13.10 -0.39
CA PHE A 71 13.29 -12.49 -1.25
C PHE A 71 14.65 -12.42 -0.57
N ARG A 72 15.69 -12.19 -1.36
CA ARG A 72 17.02 -11.84 -0.86
C ARG A 72 17.30 -10.37 -1.13
N LEU A 73 17.90 -9.70 -0.16
CA LEU A 73 18.33 -8.31 -0.26
C LEU A 73 19.67 -8.15 0.46
N TYR A 74 20.69 -7.65 -0.24
CA TYR A 74 22.05 -7.54 0.28
C TYR A 74 22.55 -8.87 0.90
N GLY A 75 22.33 -9.98 0.22
CA GLY A 75 22.75 -11.32 0.66
C GLY A 75 21.95 -11.93 1.81
N LYS A 76 21.00 -11.19 2.41
CA LYS A 76 20.14 -11.67 3.50
C LYS A 76 18.77 -12.08 3.00
N ARG A 77 18.19 -13.12 3.61
CA ARG A 77 16.84 -13.60 3.28
C ARG A 77 15.80 -12.88 4.13
N TYR A 78 14.71 -12.48 3.48
CA TYR A 78 13.57 -11.80 4.09
C TYR A 78 12.27 -12.45 3.64
N PHE A 79 11.23 -12.23 4.43
CA PHE A 79 9.85 -12.57 4.08
C PHE A 79 8.90 -11.51 4.62
N ALA A 80 7.81 -11.26 3.89
CA ALA A 80 6.84 -10.23 4.21
C ALA A 80 5.45 -10.57 3.67
N VAL A 81 4.43 -9.91 4.21
CA VAL A 81 3.13 -9.80 3.57
C VAL A 81 3.31 -8.92 2.34
N GLY A 82 2.92 -9.42 1.17
CA GLY A 82 2.99 -8.72 -0.10
C GLY A 82 1.59 -8.39 -0.62
N PHE A 83 1.39 -7.14 -1.01
CA PHE A 83 0.20 -6.66 -1.68
C PHE A 83 0.59 -6.20 -3.08
N ARG A 84 -0.01 -6.83 -4.11
CA ARG A 84 0.37 -6.62 -5.51
C ARG A 84 -0.17 -5.30 -6.02
N ASN A 85 0.64 -4.56 -6.79
CA ASN A 85 0.22 -3.35 -7.48
C ASN A 85 -0.05 -3.59 -8.98
N MET A 86 -0.59 -2.57 -9.66
CA MET A 86 -0.98 -2.63 -11.08
C MET A 86 0.19 -2.89 -12.03
N SER A 87 1.41 -2.51 -11.68
CA SER A 87 2.62 -2.71 -12.48
C SER A 87 3.35 -4.01 -12.18
N GLY A 88 2.78 -4.88 -11.33
CA GLY A 88 3.36 -6.18 -10.96
C GLY A 88 4.43 -6.11 -9.87
N GLY A 89 4.67 -4.94 -9.28
CA GLY A 89 5.44 -4.77 -8.05
C GLY A 89 4.62 -5.13 -6.81
N TYR A 90 5.26 -5.08 -5.64
CA TYR A 90 4.65 -5.45 -4.37
C TYR A 90 4.93 -4.42 -3.29
N GLU A 91 3.90 -3.96 -2.60
CA GLU A 91 4.05 -3.33 -1.30
C GLU A 91 4.26 -4.41 -0.23
N LEU A 92 5.30 -4.25 0.58
CA LEU A 92 5.71 -5.24 1.57
C LEU A 92 5.51 -4.72 2.99
N ARG A 93 4.95 -5.57 3.84
CA ARG A 93 4.80 -5.28 5.28
C ARG A 93 5.19 -6.48 6.12
N SER A 94 5.87 -6.21 7.21
CA SER A 94 6.01 -7.10 8.35
C SER A 94 6.12 -6.26 9.62
N ARG A 95 6.32 -6.91 10.77
CA ARG A 95 6.56 -6.19 12.02
C ARG A 95 7.73 -5.20 11.95
N PHE A 96 8.70 -5.46 11.07
CA PHE A 96 9.99 -4.75 11.05
C PHE A 96 10.25 -3.98 9.75
N MET A 97 9.37 -4.09 8.74
CA MET A 97 9.63 -3.48 7.44
C MET A 97 8.38 -2.91 6.77
N LYS A 98 8.60 -1.81 6.05
CA LYS A 98 7.69 -1.18 5.11
C LYS A 98 8.50 -0.92 3.84
N TRP A 99 8.48 -1.86 2.89
CA TRP A 99 9.26 -1.80 1.66
C TRP A 99 8.37 -1.97 0.42
N CYS A 100 8.97 -1.77 -0.77
CA CYS A 100 8.33 -2.02 -2.03
C CYS A 100 9.31 -2.76 -2.96
N ILE A 101 8.87 -3.89 -3.52
CA ILE A 101 9.53 -4.48 -4.68
C ILE A 101 9.05 -3.73 -5.92
N PRO A 102 9.97 -3.09 -6.68
CA PRO A 102 9.60 -2.32 -7.87
C PRO A 102 8.94 -3.15 -8.96
N PRO A 103 8.20 -2.52 -9.86
CA PRO A 103 7.89 -1.08 -9.90
C PRO A 103 6.85 -0.66 -8.87
N LYS A 104 6.99 0.55 -8.30
CA LYS A 104 6.00 1.11 -7.38
C LYS A 104 4.83 1.67 -8.17
N ASP A 105 3.60 1.26 -7.81
CA ASP A 105 2.37 1.71 -8.45
C ASP A 105 1.19 1.61 -7.48
N ILE A 106 0.04 2.18 -7.89
CA ILE A 106 -1.24 2.00 -7.22
C ILE A 106 -1.73 0.56 -7.37
N SER A 107 -2.66 0.15 -6.51
CA SER A 107 -3.41 -1.10 -6.66
C SER A 107 -4.88 -0.80 -6.90
N VAL A 108 -5.51 -1.50 -7.86
CA VAL A 108 -6.92 -1.31 -8.21
C VAL A 108 -7.62 -2.66 -8.23
N ILE A 109 -8.73 -2.76 -7.52
CA ILE A 109 -9.60 -3.93 -7.47
C ILE A 109 -10.97 -3.49 -8.00
N ARG A 110 -11.41 -4.10 -9.11
CA ARG A 110 -12.65 -3.73 -9.79
C ARG A 110 -13.72 -4.80 -9.58
N ASN A 111 -14.89 -4.36 -9.12
CA ASN A 111 -16.11 -5.16 -8.97
C ASN A 111 -17.23 -4.65 -9.90
N GLY A 112 -16.95 -3.62 -10.73
CA GLY A 112 -17.89 -3.03 -11.67
C GLY A 112 -18.81 -1.97 -11.05
N SER A 113 -18.39 -1.36 -9.94
CA SER A 113 -19.15 -0.33 -9.24
C SER A 113 -18.91 1.08 -9.80
N LEU A 114 -19.88 1.97 -9.63
CA LEU A 114 -19.72 3.42 -9.85
C LEU A 114 -19.17 4.16 -8.62
N THR A 115 -18.95 3.44 -7.52
CA THR A 115 -18.34 3.95 -6.29
C THR A 115 -16.96 3.31 -6.09
N CYS A 116 -15.95 4.13 -5.81
CA CYS A 116 -14.60 3.70 -5.46
C CYS A 116 -14.29 4.06 -4.01
N ASN A 117 -13.77 3.10 -3.26
CA ASN A 117 -13.17 3.33 -1.95
C ASN A 117 -11.65 3.51 -2.13
N LEU A 118 -11.13 4.68 -1.77
CA LEU A 118 -9.74 5.10 -1.92
C LEU A 118 -9.03 5.02 -0.57
N PHE A 119 -7.93 4.27 -0.52
CA PHE A 119 -7.09 4.09 0.67
C PHE A 119 -5.68 4.60 0.45
N GLU A 120 -5.02 5.07 1.52
CA GLU A 120 -3.62 5.46 1.44
C GLU A 120 -2.70 4.24 1.35
N GLY A 121 -2.90 3.24 2.20
CA GLY A 121 -2.11 2.01 2.26
C GLY A 121 -2.96 0.74 2.26
N PHE A 122 -2.35 -0.39 1.91
CA PHE A 122 -3.08 -1.65 1.84
C PHE A 122 -3.48 -2.21 3.23
N ILE A 123 -2.80 -1.82 4.29
CA ILE A 123 -3.19 -2.21 5.66
C ILE A 123 -4.53 -1.56 6.02
N ASP A 124 -4.76 -0.31 5.62
CA ASP A 124 -6.00 0.42 5.87
C ASP A 124 -7.14 -0.21 5.08
N PHE A 125 -6.88 -0.59 3.81
CA PHE A 125 -7.80 -1.38 3.00
C PHE A 125 -8.16 -2.71 3.67
N LEU A 126 -7.18 -3.47 4.19
CA LEU A 126 -7.44 -4.72 4.91
C LEU A 126 -8.25 -4.49 6.19
N SER A 127 -7.92 -3.44 6.95
CA SER A 127 -8.66 -3.07 8.16
C SER A 127 -10.12 -2.71 7.85
N TRP A 128 -10.33 -1.98 6.75
CA TRP A 128 -11.68 -1.67 6.27
C TRP A 128 -12.46 -2.93 5.88
N LYS A 129 -11.80 -3.91 5.23
CA LYS A 129 -12.42 -5.21 4.88
C LYS A 129 -12.91 -5.98 6.11
N VAL A 130 -12.23 -5.83 7.26
CA VAL A 130 -12.62 -6.45 8.54
C VAL A 130 -13.98 -5.95 9.02
N LEU A 131 -14.35 -4.71 8.71
CA LEU A 131 -15.64 -4.13 9.11
C LEU A 131 -16.84 -4.81 8.43
N GLY A 132 -16.61 -5.59 7.37
CA GLY A 132 -17.65 -6.34 6.67
C GLY A 132 -18.69 -5.47 5.96
N ILE A 133 -18.43 -4.18 5.75
CA ILE A 133 -19.34 -3.20 5.15
C ILE A 133 -19.23 -3.13 3.62
N SER A 134 -18.47 -4.03 3.01
CA SER A 134 -18.32 -4.11 1.54
C SER A 134 -19.67 -4.37 0.86
N ARG A 135 -19.99 -3.52 -0.14
CA ARG A 135 -21.21 -3.62 -0.96
C ARG A 135 -20.90 -3.92 -2.43
N GLY A 136 -19.80 -4.59 -2.72
CA GLY A 136 -19.35 -4.84 -4.09
C GLY A 136 -18.79 -3.59 -4.78
N GLU A 137 -18.31 -2.62 -4.02
CA GLU A 137 -17.68 -1.40 -4.52
C GLU A 137 -16.27 -1.69 -5.06
N ASP A 138 -15.76 -0.79 -5.89
CA ASP A 138 -14.37 -0.84 -6.36
C ASP A 138 -13.42 -0.27 -5.30
N TYR A 139 -12.16 -0.72 -5.34
CA TYR A 139 -11.13 -0.28 -4.40
C TYR A 139 -9.91 0.22 -5.15
N LEU A 140 -9.34 1.32 -4.66
CA LEU A 140 -8.05 1.86 -5.11
C LEU A 140 -7.18 2.12 -3.88
N VAL A 141 -5.97 1.55 -3.90
CA VAL A 141 -4.97 1.79 -2.86
C VAL A 141 -3.82 2.57 -3.49
N LEU A 142 -3.54 3.76 -2.95
CA LEU A 142 -2.47 4.63 -3.46
C LEU A 142 -1.09 4.01 -3.27
N ASN A 143 -0.90 3.23 -2.19
CA ASN A 143 0.40 2.70 -1.77
C ASN A 143 1.43 3.79 -1.38
N SER A 144 1.15 5.03 -1.76
CA SER A 144 1.86 6.25 -1.36
C SER A 144 1.08 7.45 -1.89
N VAL A 145 0.93 8.51 -1.10
CA VAL A 145 0.34 9.79 -1.55
C VAL A 145 1.07 10.40 -2.74
N ALA A 146 2.36 10.09 -2.93
CA ALA A 146 3.14 10.53 -4.09
C ALA A 146 2.63 9.93 -5.42
N LEU A 147 1.78 8.91 -5.38
CA LEU A 147 1.15 8.29 -6.55
C LEU A 147 -0.27 8.81 -6.82
N LEU A 148 -0.70 9.86 -6.13
CA LEU A 148 -2.04 10.41 -6.30
C LEU A 148 -2.38 10.72 -7.77
N GLU A 149 -1.50 11.42 -8.49
CA GLU A 149 -1.72 11.75 -9.90
C GLU A 149 -1.86 10.51 -10.79
N ARG A 150 -1.18 9.42 -10.43
CA ARG A 150 -1.28 8.13 -11.11
C ARG A 150 -2.67 7.51 -10.97
N SER A 151 -3.42 7.86 -9.92
CA SER A 151 -4.79 7.38 -9.69
C SER A 151 -5.86 8.11 -10.52
N PHE A 152 -5.61 9.33 -10.99
CA PHE A 152 -6.62 10.15 -11.65
C PHE A 152 -7.30 9.48 -12.85
N PRO A 153 -6.59 8.85 -13.81
CA PRO A 153 -7.24 8.18 -14.93
C PRO A 153 -8.23 7.07 -14.51
N TYR A 154 -8.04 6.49 -13.32
CA TYR A 154 -8.93 5.50 -12.76
C TYR A 154 -10.11 6.15 -12.04
N LEU A 155 -9.83 7.19 -11.24
CA LEU A 155 -10.83 7.90 -10.44
C LEU A 155 -11.80 8.73 -11.29
N ASP A 156 -11.40 9.18 -12.47
CA ASP A 156 -12.22 10.00 -13.38
C ASP A 156 -13.54 9.30 -13.77
N HIS A 157 -13.59 7.95 -13.72
CA HIS A 157 -14.75 7.15 -14.12
C HIS A 157 -15.79 6.94 -13.00
N TYR A 158 -15.48 7.28 -11.74
CA TYR A 158 -16.39 7.03 -10.63
C TYR A 158 -17.31 8.21 -10.35
N GLY A 159 -18.58 7.92 -10.13
CA GLY A 159 -19.58 8.90 -9.68
C GLY A 159 -19.38 9.30 -8.22
N LYS A 160 -18.84 8.39 -7.39
CA LYS A 160 -18.56 8.60 -5.97
C LYS A 160 -17.19 8.04 -5.59
N ILE A 161 -16.41 8.80 -4.82
CA ILE A 161 -15.10 8.40 -4.31
C ILE A 161 -15.08 8.62 -2.80
N ARG A 162 -15.05 7.52 -2.04
CA ARG A 162 -14.94 7.55 -0.58
C ARG A 162 -13.47 7.48 -0.19
N CYS A 163 -12.98 8.48 0.51
CA CYS A 163 -11.59 8.65 0.85
C CYS A 163 -11.33 8.22 2.30
N TYR A 164 -10.51 7.17 2.46
CA TYR A 164 -10.02 6.65 3.73
C TYR A 164 -8.51 6.96 3.80
N LEU A 165 -8.19 8.23 4.04
CA LEU A 165 -6.82 8.74 4.09
C LEU A 165 -6.41 8.98 5.54
N ASP A 166 -5.10 8.95 5.81
CA ASP A 166 -4.56 9.21 7.15
C ASP A 166 -4.87 10.64 7.60
N ASN A 167 -5.12 10.84 8.90
CA ASN A 167 -5.43 12.15 9.48
C ASN A 167 -4.21 13.08 9.64
N ASP A 168 -3.08 12.72 9.03
CA ASP A 168 -1.87 13.53 9.02
C ASP A 168 -1.91 14.64 7.94
N ASP A 169 -0.86 15.46 7.91
CA ASP A 169 -0.76 16.55 6.93
C ASP A 169 -0.70 16.06 5.48
N ALA A 170 -0.16 14.87 5.23
CA ALA A 170 -0.07 14.33 3.87
C ALA A 170 -1.43 13.86 3.38
N GLY A 171 -2.20 13.15 4.21
CA GLY A 171 -3.57 12.74 3.93
C GLY A 171 -4.49 13.95 3.72
N LYS A 172 -4.41 14.98 4.58
CA LYS A 172 -5.19 16.22 4.44
C LYS A 172 -4.89 16.97 3.14
N ARG A 173 -3.61 17.09 2.74
CA ARG A 173 -3.23 17.69 1.46
C ARG A 173 -3.75 16.86 0.27
N THR A 174 -3.68 15.54 0.37
CA THR A 174 -4.20 14.62 -0.64
C THR A 174 -5.70 14.80 -0.82
N LEU A 175 -6.44 14.85 0.28
CA LEU A 175 -7.89 15.09 0.27
C LEU A 175 -8.24 16.45 -0.35
N ALA A 176 -7.48 17.51 -0.04
CA ALA A 176 -7.70 18.83 -0.62
C ALA A 176 -7.52 18.84 -2.15
N VAL A 177 -6.52 18.11 -2.67
CA VAL A 177 -6.31 17.95 -4.12
C VAL A 177 -7.48 17.19 -4.75
N LEU A 178 -7.94 16.11 -4.12
CA LEU A 178 -9.09 15.33 -4.58
C LEU A 178 -10.37 16.16 -4.60
N ARG A 179 -10.66 16.91 -3.53
CA ARG A 179 -11.82 17.81 -3.48
C ARG A 179 -11.77 18.90 -4.55
N LYS A 180 -10.61 19.49 -4.79
CA LYS A 180 -10.43 20.48 -5.87
C LYS A 180 -10.71 19.89 -7.25
N ARG A 181 -10.35 18.62 -7.49
CA ARG A 181 -10.53 17.98 -8.80
C ARG A 181 -11.92 17.40 -9.00
N TYR A 182 -12.50 16.79 -7.97
CA TYR A 182 -13.71 15.97 -8.08
C TYR A 182 -14.94 16.56 -7.39
N GLY A 183 -14.79 17.62 -6.61
CA GLY A 183 -15.90 18.33 -5.96
C GLY A 183 -16.77 17.41 -5.11
N ASP A 184 -18.08 17.46 -5.34
CA ASP A 184 -19.10 16.73 -4.58
C ASP A 184 -19.04 15.19 -4.74
N ARG A 185 -18.22 14.68 -5.67
CA ARG A 185 -17.98 13.24 -5.78
C ARG A 185 -17.13 12.68 -4.63
N ILE A 186 -16.44 13.57 -3.88
CA ILE A 186 -15.59 13.17 -2.75
C ILE A 186 -16.40 13.07 -1.47
N ASP A 187 -16.36 11.89 -0.88
CA ASP A 187 -16.88 11.57 0.45
C ASP A 187 -15.70 11.31 1.38
N ASP A 188 -15.49 12.18 2.36
CA ASP A 188 -14.40 12.06 3.33
C ASP A 188 -14.82 11.12 4.45
N CYS A 189 -14.13 10.00 4.55
CA CYS A 189 -14.38 8.97 5.56
C CYS A 189 -13.24 8.89 6.60
N SER A 190 -12.40 9.92 6.71
CA SER A 190 -11.26 9.97 7.64
C SER A 190 -11.69 9.94 9.11
N ASP A 191 -12.93 10.33 9.42
CA ASP A 191 -13.50 10.27 10.78
C ASP A 191 -13.54 8.85 11.36
N LEU A 192 -13.54 7.80 10.51
CA LEU A 192 -13.46 6.42 10.97
C LEU A 192 -12.13 6.10 11.67
N TYR A 193 -11.11 6.92 11.46
CA TYR A 193 -9.79 6.81 12.08
C TYR A 193 -9.54 7.86 13.16
N ALA A 194 -10.58 8.68 13.48
CA ALA A 194 -10.50 9.68 14.55
C ALA A 194 -10.37 8.96 15.89
N GLY A 195 -9.15 8.94 16.44
CA GLY A 195 -8.85 8.31 17.73
C GLY A 195 -7.99 7.02 17.64
N CYS A 196 -7.48 6.68 16.46
CA CYS A 196 -6.49 5.61 16.28
C CYS A 196 -5.06 6.12 16.41
#